data_09f68305d72410c3cad709196844b6e3
#
_entry.id   09f68305d72410c3cad709196844b6e3
#
_cell.length_a   1.000
_cell.length_b   1.000
_cell.length_c   1.000
_cell.angle_alpha   90.00
_cell.angle_beta   90.00
_cell.angle_gamma   90.00
#
_symmetry.space_group_name_H-M   'P 1'
#
loop_
_entity.id
_entity.type
_entity.pdbx_description
1 polymer ?
#
loop_
_entity_poly.entity_id
_entity_poly.type
_entity_poly.pdbx_seq_one_letter_code
_entity_poly.pdbx_strand_id
1 'polypeptide(L)'
;MTRALEVLSGLLRSAERTGMVYLTGDTHGELDRFRHGRLRWLGKRDTVVVLGDFGFVWDGSKEEQKRLDWLRKRPYTLLFLDGSHENYQMLAQYPETELFGGRVQSLGGNLYHVCRGSVLELEGKKYLCFGGAESPDKEEREPGVNWWKEEMPSDEEYAFCEKNLEDCGYKVDYVLTHDAPSRFLDFTVLASGETNQLHSFLDRILLKLTYEKWFFGCYHRDVQLSTKSRCVFCDVICMGDRHAKRAKG
;
A
#
# COMPACT_ATOMS: atom_id res chain seq x y z
N MET A 1 44.46 13.96 21.55
CA MET A 1 43.09 13.94 22.03
C MET A 1 42.03 14.30 20.96
N THR A 2 42.40 14.96 19.88
CA THR A 2 41.46 15.46 18.85
C THR A 2 40.89 14.38 17.90
N ARG A 3 41.66 13.38 17.53
CA ARG A 3 41.28 12.34 16.55
C ARG A 3 40.26 11.31 17.09
N ALA A 4 40.28 11.02 18.39
CA ALA A 4 39.34 10.12 19.04
C ALA A 4 37.95 10.74 19.19
N LEU A 5 37.89 12.07 19.39
CA LEU A 5 36.63 12.83 19.46
C LEU A 5 35.94 12.98 18.09
N GLU A 6 36.72 13.09 17.01
CA GLU A 6 36.19 13.10 15.64
C GLU A 6 35.65 11.76 15.21
N VAL A 7 36.30 10.63 15.59
CA VAL A 7 35.81 9.29 15.34
C VAL A 7 34.55 8.99 16.14
N LEU A 8 34.49 9.42 17.41
CA LEU A 8 33.29 9.30 18.25
C LEU A 8 32.15 10.20 17.76
N SER A 9 32.42 11.42 17.26
CA SER A 9 31.42 12.28 16.65
C SER A 9 30.91 11.72 15.31
N GLY A 10 31.79 11.07 14.54
CA GLY A 10 31.42 10.34 13.32
C GLY A 10 30.54 9.11 13.60
N LEU A 11 30.87 8.34 14.65
CA LEU A 11 30.06 7.19 15.09
C LEU A 11 28.71 7.61 15.73
N LEU A 12 28.64 8.76 16.38
CA LEU A 12 27.40 9.30 16.93
C LEU A 12 26.51 9.95 15.85
N ARG A 13 27.06 10.38 14.72
CA ARG A 13 26.28 10.83 13.56
C ARG A 13 25.68 9.69 12.74
N SER A 14 26.12 8.46 12.88
CA SER A 14 25.63 7.32 12.11
C SER A 14 24.45 6.54 12.75
N ALA A 15 23.95 6.99 13.90
CA ALA A 15 22.66 6.53 14.42
C ALA A 15 21.51 7.40 13.89
N GLU A 16 21.57 7.79 12.60
CA GLU A 16 20.42 8.37 11.94
C GLU A 16 19.31 7.31 11.96
N ARG A 17 18.20 7.63 12.64
CA ARG A 17 17.00 6.78 12.65
C ARG A 17 16.63 6.48 11.20
N THR A 18 16.79 5.25 10.76
CA THR A 18 16.23 4.77 9.49
C THR A 18 14.72 4.96 9.54
N GLY A 19 14.12 5.33 8.43
CA GLY A 19 12.67 5.37 8.31
C GLY A 19 12.06 4.00 8.60
N MET A 20 10.77 3.95 8.74
CA MET A 20 10.01 2.72 8.94
C MET A 20 8.83 2.73 7.99
N VAL A 21 8.52 1.57 7.41
CA VAL A 21 7.32 1.37 6.61
C VAL A 21 6.22 0.80 7.50
N TYR A 22 5.03 1.38 7.40
CA TYR A 22 3.83 0.95 8.12
C TYR A 22 2.74 0.61 7.12
N LEU A 23 2.06 -0.52 7.32
CA LEU A 23 0.92 -0.95 6.51
C LEU A 23 -0.35 -0.86 7.35
N THR A 24 -1.45 -0.47 6.72
CA THR A 24 -2.81 -0.58 7.27
C THR A 24 -3.79 -0.89 6.14
N GLY A 25 -4.93 -1.46 6.44
CA GLY A 25 -5.97 -1.75 5.44
C GLY A 25 -6.88 -0.56 5.18
N ASP A 26 -8.01 -0.87 4.63
CA ASP A 26 -9.06 0.01 4.13
C ASP A 26 -9.40 1.13 5.12
N THR A 27 -9.45 2.37 4.63
CA THR A 27 -9.73 3.55 5.48
C THR A 27 -11.08 4.18 5.20
N HIS A 28 -11.68 3.93 4.01
CA HIS A 28 -13.01 4.42 3.63
C HIS A 28 -13.26 5.90 3.95
N GLY A 29 -12.24 6.76 3.77
CA GLY A 29 -12.33 8.19 4.05
C GLY A 29 -12.33 8.57 5.53
N GLU A 30 -12.02 7.65 6.44
CA GLU A 30 -11.99 7.90 7.88
C GLU A 30 -10.61 8.37 8.37
N LEU A 31 -10.55 9.58 8.90
CA LEU A 31 -9.30 10.17 9.42
C LEU A 31 -8.84 9.59 10.76
N ASP A 32 -9.70 8.92 11.50
CA ASP A 32 -9.41 8.52 12.88
C ASP A 32 -8.21 7.58 12.99
N ARG A 33 -8.01 6.71 11.99
CA ARG A 33 -6.82 5.85 11.93
C ARG A 33 -5.50 6.64 11.90
N PHE A 34 -5.49 7.80 11.24
CA PHE A 34 -4.32 8.67 11.13
C PHE A 34 -4.17 9.64 12.31
N ARG A 35 -5.27 9.94 13.00
CA ARG A 35 -5.32 10.86 14.16
C ARG A 35 -4.95 10.19 15.46
N HIS A 36 -5.11 8.87 15.54
CA HIS A 36 -4.93 8.09 16.76
C HIS A 36 -3.85 7.02 16.64
N GLY A 37 -3.56 6.35 17.72
CA GLY A 37 -2.61 5.23 17.74
C GLY A 37 -1.21 5.59 17.28
N ARG A 38 -0.60 4.64 16.59
CA ARG A 38 0.81 4.73 16.16
C ARG A 38 1.05 5.77 15.06
N LEU A 39 0.13 5.87 14.07
CA LEU A 39 0.30 6.74 12.90
C LEU A 39 0.39 8.22 13.26
N ARG A 40 -0.23 8.63 14.37
CA ARG A 40 -0.15 10.00 14.88
C ARG A 40 1.28 10.49 15.17
N TRP A 41 2.18 9.56 15.53
CA TRP A 41 3.52 9.87 16.04
C TRP A 41 4.64 9.66 15.03
N LEU A 42 4.29 9.39 13.77
CA LEU A 42 5.25 9.15 12.71
C LEU A 42 5.92 10.45 12.25
N GLY A 43 7.16 10.33 11.78
CA GLY A 43 7.99 11.46 11.36
C GLY A 43 8.32 11.44 9.86
N LYS A 44 9.12 12.41 9.42
CA LYS A 44 9.45 12.68 8.01
C LYS A 44 10.10 11.51 7.24
N ARG A 45 10.72 10.57 7.95
CA ARG A 45 11.38 9.41 7.32
C ARG A 45 10.48 8.18 7.26
N ASP A 46 9.33 8.22 7.95
CA ASP A 46 8.42 7.10 7.97
C ASP A 46 7.52 7.12 6.72
N THR A 47 7.12 5.95 6.25
CA THR A 47 6.18 5.77 5.15
C THR A 47 4.99 4.94 5.64
N VAL A 48 3.79 5.37 5.30
CA VAL A 48 2.54 4.61 5.55
C VAL A 48 1.99 4.17 4.22
N VAL A 49 1.56 2.92 4.09
CA VAL A 49 0.88 2.40 2.91
C VAL A 49 -0.50 1.89 3.33
N VAL A 50 -1.55 2.45 2.73
CA VAL A 50 -2.93 1.96 2.85
C VAL A 50 -3.17 0.94 1.75
N LEU A 51 -3.69 -0.24 2.11
CA LEU A 51 -3.84 -1.39 1.22
C LEU A 51 -5.17 -1.37 0.45
N GLY A 52 -5.54 -0.22 -0.10
CA GLY A 52 -6.74 0.00 -0.90
C GLY A 52 -7.91 0.58 -0.12
N ASP A 53 -9.00 0.84 -0.82
CA ASP A 53 -10.20 1.49 -0.31
C ASP A 53 -9.87 2.70 0.58
N PHE A 54 -9.04 3.60 0.01
CA PHE A 54 -8.60 4.80 0.70
C PHE A 54 -9.79 5.73 1.00
N GLY A 55 -10.69 5.90 0.01
CA GLY A 55 -11.99 6.53 0.18
C GLY A 55 -11.96 8.03 0.46
N PHE A 56 -10.82 8.72 0.23
CA PHE A 56 -10.68 10.18 0.38
C PHE A 56 -10.74 10.92 -0.96
N VAL A 57 -10.86 10.21 -2.08
CA VAL A 57 -11.07 10.78 -3.41
C VAL A 57 -12.40 10.25 -3.92
N TRP A 58 -13.50 10.97 -3.62
CA TRP A 58 -14.84 10.43 -3.87
C TRP A 58 -15.79 11.42 -4.52
N ASP A 59 -16.11 12.54 -3.86
CA ASP A 59 -17.14 13.48 -4.27
C ASP A 59 -16.66 14.90 -4.60
N GLY A 60 -15.36 15.19 -4.33
CA GLY A 60 -14.77 16.52 -4.54
C GLY A 60 -15.32 17.63 -3.63
N SER A 61 -16.08 17.27 -2.62
CA SER A 61 -16.70 18.23 -1.70
C SER A 61 -15.65 19.05 -0.93
N LYS A 62 -16.10 20.21 -0.41
CA LYS A 62 -15.24 21.02 0.46
C LYS A 62 -14.78 20.26 1.71
N GLU A 63 -15.59 19.33 2.18
CA GLU A 63 -15.25 18.51 3.34
C GLU A 63 -14.21 17.46 3.00
N GLU A 64 -14.31 16.82 1.84
CA GLU A 64 -13.29 15.93 1.31
C GLU A 64 -11.97 16.67 1.10
N GLN A 65 -11.99 17.86 0.49
CA GLN A 65 -10.77 18.66 0.29
C GLN A 65 -10.10 19.03 1.62
N LYS A 66 -10.85 19.36 2.67
CA LYS A 66 -10.26 19.60 4.01
C LYS A 66 -9.59 18.35 4.58
N ARG A 67 -10.20 17.16 4.37
CA ARG A 67 -9.61 15.88 4.80
C ARG A 67 -8.33 15.57 4.03
N LEU A 68 -8.34 15.73 2.71
CA LEU A 68 -7.15 15.59 1.86
C LEU A 68 -6.05 16.58 2.25
N ASP A 69 -6.38 17.86 2.49
CA ASP A 69 -5.42 18.87 2.92
C ASP A 69 -4.79 18.55 4.27
N TRP A 70 -5.55 17.93 5.16
CA TRP A 70 -5.03 17.47 6.42
C TRP A 70 -4.04 16.30 6.22
N LEU A 71 -4.35 15.33 5.35
CA LEU A 71 -3.46 14.20 5.00
C LEU A 71 -2.19 14.67 4.29
N ARG A 72 -2.29 15.59 3.32
CA ARG A 72 -1.16 16.19 2.59
C ARG A 72 -0.12 16.82 3.51
N LYS A 73 -0.54 17.29 4.68
CA LYS A 73 0.32 17.94 5.68
C LYS A 73 0.92 16.98 6.70
N ARG A 74 0.71 15.68 6.57
CA ARG A 74 1.36 14.72 7.47
C ARG A 74 2.87 14.77 7.27
N PRO A 75 3.67 14.62 8.35
CA PRO A 75 5.12 14.69 8.22
C PRO A 75 5.72 13.48 7.48
N TYR A 76 5.06 12.33 7.52
CA TYR A 76 5.46 11.10 6.84
C TYR A 76 4.91 11.04 5.40
N THR A 77 5.51 10.18 4.57
CA THR A 77 4.96 9.87 3.24
C THR A 77 3.76 8.94 3.40
N LEU A 78 2.62 9.35 2.84
CA LEU A 78 1.40 8.54 2.82
C LEU A 78 1.17 8.04 1.40
N LEU A 79 1.27 6.73 1.22
CA LEU A 79 0.96 6.00 0.00
C LEU A 79 -0.36 5.27 0.18
N PHE A 80 -1.12 5.12 -0.89
CA PHE A 80 -2.27 4.22 -0.89
C PHE A 80 -2.37 3.47 -2.21
N LEU A 81 -2.90 2.26 -2.14
CA LEU A 81 -3.39 1.52 -3.28
C LEU A 81 -4.85 1.90 -3.50
N ASP A 82 -5.33 1.74 -4.69
CA ASP A 82 -6.75 1.83 -4.99
C ASP A 82 -7.48 0.50 -4.68
N GLY A 83 -8.78 0.58 -4.51
CA GLY A 83 -9.65 -0.58 -4.27
C GLY A 83 -10.96 -0.43 -5.03
N SER A 84 -12.08 -0.83 -4.43
CA SER A 84 -13.43 -0.66 -4.99
C SER A 84 -14.12 0.65 -4.57
N HIS A 85 -13.52 1.39 -3.64
CA HIS A 85 -14.08 2.64 -3.07
C HIS A 85 -13.24 3.86 -3.42
N GLU A 86 -12.98 4.05 -4.74
CA GLU A 86 -12.30 5.23 -5.28
C GLU A 86 -13.12 5.84 -6.42
N ASN A 87 -13.12 7.16 -6.52
CA ASN A 87 -13.62 7.84 -7.72
C ASN A 87 -12.48 7.91 -8.75
N TYR A 88 -12.46 6.96 -9.66
CA TYR A 88 -11.38 6.81 -10.65
C TYR A 88 -11.31 7.98 -11.64
N GLN A 89 -12.45 8.63 -11.95
CA GLN A 89 -12.46 9.83 -12.81
C GLN A 89 -11.75 11.00 -12.12
N MET A 90 -11.90 11.14 -10.81
CA MET A 90 -11.19 12.16 -10.05
C MET A 90 -9.72 11.77 -9.83
N LEU A 91 -9.46 10.51 -9.52
CA LEU A 91 -8.11 10.00 -9.30
C LEU A 91 -7.25 10.17 -10.56
N ALA A 92 -7.79 9.91 -11.75
CA ALA A 92 -7.12 10.11 -13.04
C ALA A 92 -6.69 11.56 -13.33
N GLN A 93 -7.20 12.55 -12.61
CA GLN A 93 -6.82 13.96 -12.80
C GLN A 93 -5.49 14.32 -12.12
N TYR A 94 -5.02 13.48 -11.19
CA TYR A 94 -3.75 13.73 -10.51
C TYR A 94 -2.56 13.35 -11.39
N PRO A 95 -1.51 14.19 -11.43
CA PRO A 95 -0.36 13.97 -12.30
C PRO A 95 0.44 12.75 -11.85
N GLU A 96 0.85 11.94 -12.82
CA GLU A 96 1.80 10.86 -12.59
C GLU A 96 3.21 11.43 -12.39
N THR A 97 3.97 10.78 -11.54
CA THR A 97 5.38 11.04 -11.25
C THR A 97 6.07 9.75 -10.80
N GLU A 98 7.38 9.82 -10.60
CA GLU A 98 8.16 8.73 -10.03
C GLU A 98 8.46 9.01 -8.55
N LEU A 99 8.27 7.99 -7.71
CA LEU A 99 8.64 8.03 -6.30
C LEU A 99 9.12 6.64 -5.87
N PHE A 100 10.26 6.59 -5.16
CA PHE A 100 10.87 5.33 -4.69
C PHE A 100 11.11 4.29 -5.80
N GLY A 101 11.42 4.74 -7.03
CA GLY A 101 11.65 3.91 -8.19
C GLY A 101 10.41 3.35 -8.86
N GLY A 102 9.21 3.68 -8.41
CA GLY A 102 7.95 3.27 -9.03
C GLY A 102 7.07 4.45 -9.46
N ARG A 103 6.06 4.15 -10.28
CA ARG A 103 5.09 5.11 -10.79
C ARG A 103 4.00 5.38 -9.76
N VAL A 104 3.74 6.66 -9.48
CA VAL A 104 2.71 7.11 -8.55
C VAL A 104 1.97 8.32 -9.12
N GLN A 105 0.77 8.61 -8.62
CA GLN A 105 0.08 9.88 -8.85
C GLN A 105 0.23 10.76 -7.60
N SER A 106 0.62 12.03 -7.81
CA SER A 106 0.79 12.98 -6.71
C SER A 106 -0.52 13.70 -6.38
N LEU A 107 -1.05 13.45 -5.19
CA LEU A 107 -2.22 14.17 -4.70
C LEU A 107 -1.85 15.49 -4.00
N GLY A 108 -0.56 15.83 -3.97
CA GLY A 108 0.00 17.01 -3.32
C GLY A 108 0.55 16.74 -1.92
N GLY A 109 1.51 17.57 -1.48
CA GLY A 109 2.22 17.35 -0.21
C GLY A 109 2.92 16.00 -0.16
N ASN A 110 2.68 15.23 0.90
CA ASN A 110 3.27 13.91 1.10
C ASN A 110 2.28 12.76 0.79
N LEU A 111 1.24 13.01 -0.01
CA LEU A 111 0.17 12.05 -0.31
C LEU A 111 0.24 11.58 -1.78
N TYR A 112 0.30 10.26 -1.98
CA TYR A 112 0.44 9.66 -3.31
C TYR A 112 -0.41 8.40 -3.46
N HIS A 113 -1.03 8.25 -4.62
CA HIS A 113 -1.60 6.99 -5.09
C HIS A 113 -0.52 6.18 -5.81
N VAL A 114 -0.37 4.91 -5.49
CA VAL A 114 0.62 4.03 -6.14
C VAL A 114 -0.04 3.39 -7.36
N CYS A 115 0.49 3.65 -8.56
CA CYS A 115 -0.02 3.04 -9.79
C CYS A 115 0.17 1.53 -9.75
N ARG A 116 -0.85 0.78 -10.16
CA ARG A 116 -0.87 -0.68 -10.17
C ARG A 116 0.34 -1.27 -10.90
N GLY A 117 0.97 -2.27 -10.30
CA GLY A 117 2.14 -2.93 -10.86
C GLY A 117 3.47 -2.23 -10.59
N SER A 118 3.49 -1.12 -9.87
CA SER A 118 4.74 -0.47 -9.47
C SER A 118 5.49 -1.31 -8.45
N VAL A 119 6.82 -1.36 -8.59
CA VAL A 119 7.74 -1.91 -7.59
C VAL A 119 8.46 -0.76 -6.92
N LEU A 120 8.16 -0.53 -5.65
CA LEU A 120 8.78 0.54 -4.84
C LEU A 120 9.97 0.01 -4.07
N GLU A 121 11.01 0.82 -3.93
CA GLU A 121 12.13 0.53 -3.03
C GLU A 121 12.03 1.39 -1.76
N LEU A 122 11.57 0.78 -0.66
CA LEU A 122 11.38 1.44 0.63
C LEU A 122 12.32 0.81 1.66
N GLU A 123 13.17 1.61 2.29
CA GLU A 123 14.13 1.16 3.31
C GLU A 123 15.00 -0.02 2.84
N GLY A 124 15.41 0.00 1.55
CA GLY A 124 16.25 -1.04 0.92
C GLY A 124 15.53 -2.37 0.66
N LYS A 125 14.20 -2.37 0.68
CA LYS A 125 13.34 -3.51 0.38
C LYS A 125 12.44 -3.20 -0.81
N LYS A 126 12.20 -4.21 -1.67
CA LYS A 126 11.32 -4.11 -2.84
C LYS A 126 9.90 -4.51 -2.49
N TYR A 127 8.95 -3.64 -2.80
CA TYR A 127 7.52 -3.81 -2.58
C TYR A 127 6.79 -3.80 -3.92
N LEU A 128 6.27 -4.93 -4.37
CA LEU A 128 5.28 -4.94 -5.45
C LEU A 128 3.97 -4.37 -4.92
N CYS A 129 3.40 -3.39 -5.60
CA CYS A 129 2.14 -2.74 -5.25
C CYS A 129 1.10 -2.96 -6.37
N PHE A 130 -0.09 -3.49 -6.03
CA PHE A 130 -1.14 -3.73 -7.01
C PHE A 130 -2.52 -3.53 -6.37
N GLY A 131 -3.20 -2.45 -6.74
CA GLY A 131 -4.56 -2.12 -6.30
C GLY A 131 -5.66 -2.83 -7.11
N GLY A 132 -6.89 -2.39 -6.90
CA GLY A 132 -8.08 -2.87 -7.56
C GLY A 132 -8.80 -3.99 -6.82
N ALA A 133 -10.11 -4.03 -6.99
CA ALA A 133 -11.01 -5.10 -6.59
C ALA A 133 -12.33 -4.95 -7.33
N GLU A 134 -13.08 -6.01 -7.49
CA GLU A 134 -14.41 -5.96 -8.06
C GLU A 134 -15.45 -5.74 -6.96
N SER A 135 -16.30 -4.72 -7.11
CA SER A 135 -17.41 -4.47 -6.21
C SER A 135 -18.43 -5.62 -6.28
N PRO A 136 -18.74 -6.29 -5.17
CA PRO A 136 -19.68 -7.41 -5.16
C PRO A 136 -21.13 -6.97 -5.45
N ASP A 137 -21.44 -5.70 -5.26
CA ASP A 137 -22.75 -5.04 -5.44
C ASP A 137 -22.79 -4.13 -6.67
N LYS A 138 -21.88 -4.33 -7.65
CA LYS A 138 -21.76 -3.47 -8.85
C LYS A 138 -23.07 -3.34 -9.65
N GLU A 139 -23.90 -4.39 -9.66
CA GLU A 139 -25.20 -4.41 -10.36
C GLU A 139 -26.24 -3.49 -9.70
N GLU A 140 -26.04 -3.13 -8.42
CA GLU A 140 -26.89 -2.22 -7.65
C GLU A 140 -26.40 -0.78 -7.66
N ARG A 141 -25.20 -0.53 -8.26
CA ARG A 141 -24.52 0.75 -8.30
C ARG A 141 -24.72 1.48 -9.61
N GLU A 142 -24.57 2.80 -9.58
CA GLU A 142 -24.72 3.68 -10.72
C GLU A 142 -23.34 4.00 -11.34
N PRO A 143 -23.09 3.59 -12.62
CA PRO A 143 -21.81 3.85 -13.30
C PRO A 143 -21.49 5.35 -13.37
N GLY A 144 -20.25 5.72 -13.02
CA GLY A 144 -19.78 7.12 -13.01
C GLY A 144 -20.28 7.97 -11.84
N VAL A 145 -21.03 7.38 -10.92
CA VAL A 145 -21.55 8.06 -9.71
C VAL A 145 -20.98 7.40 -8.44
N ASN A 146 -21.16 6.09 -8.33
CA ASN A 146 -20.68 5.33 -7.17
C ASN A 146 -20.07 3.97 -7.56
N TRP A 147 -19.85 3.76 -8.86
CA TRP A 147 -19.14 2.63 -9.43
C TRP A 147 -18.40 3.04 -10.71
N TRP A 148 -17.18 2.52 -10.89
CA TRP A 148 -16.34 2.74 -12.06
C TRP A 148 -15.76 1.41 -12.52
N LYS A 149 -15.79 1.14 -13.83
CA LYS A 149 -15.18 -0.08 -14.41
C LYS A 149 -13.67 -0.16 -14.15
N GLU A 150 -13.04 0.97 -13.90
CA GLU A 150 -11.62 1.12 -13.58
C GLU A 150 -11.25 0.56 -12.20
N GLU A 151 -12.23 0.15 -11.37
CA GLU A 151 -11.94 -0.63 -10.16
C GLU A 151 -11.25 -1.96 -10.51
N MET A 152 -11.55 -2.52 -11.68
CA MET A 152 -10.82 -3.65 -12.26
C MET A 152 -9.65 -3.16 -13.11
N PRO A 153 -8.47 -3.79 -12.98
CA PRO A 153 -7.29 -3.41 -13.75
C PRO A 153 -7.46 -3.60 -15.25
N SER A 154 -6.85 -2.69 -16.03
CA SER A 154 -6.75 -2.79 -17.48
C SER A 154 -5.66 -3.77 -17.92
N ASP A 155 -5.70 -4.17 -19.20
CA ASP A 155 -4.67 -5.04 -19.80
C ASP A 155 -3.28 -4.35 -19.79
N GLU A 156 -3.25 -3.01 -19.92
CA GLU A 156 -2.03 -2.22 -19.87
C GLU A 156 -1.42 -2.23 -18.45
N GLU A 157 -2.24 -2.18 -17.39
CA GLU A 157 -1.76 -2.26 -16.02
C GLU A 157 -1.24 -3.66 -15.67
N TYR A 158 -1.90 -4.72 -16.16
CA TYR A 158 -1.38 -6.09 -16.06
C TYR A 158 -0.04 -6.24 -16.79
N ALA A 159 0.07 -5.73 -18.02
CA ALA A 159 1.31 -5.79 -18.79
C ALA A 159 2.45 -4.96 -18.14
N PHE A 160 2.13 -3.79 -17.58
CA PHE A 160 3.09 -2.98 -16.84
C PHE A 160 3.61 -3.71 -15.60
N CYS A 161 2.74 -4.39 -14.85
CA CYS A 161 3.13 -5.20 -13.70
C CYS A 161 4.06 -6.35 -14.12
N GLU A 162 3.69 -7.12 -15.15
CA GLU A 162 4.51 -8.26 -15.63
C GLU A 162 5.90 -7.75 -16.06
N LYS A 163 5.98 -6.63 -16.79
CA LYS A 163 7.26 -6.03 -17.19
C LYS A 163 8.13 -5.67 -15.98
N ASN A 164 7.58 -5.00 -14.97
CA ASN A 164 8.33 -4.62 -13.77
C ASN A 164 8.80 -5.85 -12.98
N LEU A 165 8.01 -6.92 -12.98
CA LEU A 165 8.39 -8.18 -12.37
C LEU A 165 9.51 -8.89 -13.15
N GLU A 166 9.47 -8.86 -14.49
CA GLU A 166 10.54 -9.36 -15.34
C GLU A 166 11.84 -8.57 -15.09
N ASP A 167 11.78 -7.24 -15.04
CA ASP A 167 12.93 -6.37 -14.77
C ASP A 167 13.60 -6.63 -13.42
N CYS A 168 12.85 -7.11 -12.42
CA CYS A 168 13.40 -7.53 -11.12
C CYS A 168 13.58 -9.06 -10.97
N GLY A 169 13.44 -9.82 -12.05
CA GLY A 169 13.63 -11.28 -12.07
C GLY A 169 12.59 -12.03 -11.24
N TYR A 170 11.37 -11.54 -11.15
CA TYR A 170 10.27 -12.06 -10.31
C TYR A 170 10.67 -12.22 -8.84
N LYS A 171 11.48 -11.30 -8.31
CA LYS A 171 11.94 -11.31 -6.92
C LYS A 171 11.72 -9.96 -6.25
N VAL A 172 10.85 -9.95 -5.24
CA VAL A 172 10.57 -8.81 -4.37
C VAL A 172 10.60 -9.26 -2.90
N ASP A 173 10.77 -8.33 -1.97
CA ASP A 173 10.70 -8.68 -0.55
C ASP A 173 9.24 -8.81 -0.10
N TYR A 174 8.39 -7.87 -0.51
CA TYR A 174 7.01 -7.81 -0.08
C TYR A 174 6.06 -7.58 -1.24
N VAL A 175 4.85 -8.11 -1.11
CA VAL A 175 3.74 -7.84 -2.04
C VAL A 175 2.62 -7.18 -1.26
N LEU A 176 2.15 -6.06 -1.78
CA LEU A 176 1.05 -5.27 -1.25
C LEU A 176 -0.05 -5.21 -2.30
N THR A 177 -1.21 -5.76 -1.99
CA THR A 177 -2.37 -5.70 -2.89
C THR A 177 -3.60 -5.23 -2.13
N HIS A 178 -4.65 -4.79 -2.85
CA HIS A 178 -5.93 -4.60 -2.20
C HIS A 178 -6.66 -5.94 -2.13
N ASP A 179 -6.94 -6.56 -3.25
CA ASP A 179 -7.51 -7.92 -3.28
C ASP A 179 -6.41 -8.99 -3.16
N ALA A 180 -6.78 -10.26 -3.06
CA ALA A 180 -5.88 -11.37 -2.84
C ALA A 180 -5.91 -12.39 -3.98
N PRO A 181 -4.84 -13.20 -4.18
CA PRO A 181 -4.94 -14.41 -4.98
C PRO A 181 -6.07 -15.31 -4.50
N SER A 182 -6.84 -15.94 -5.40
CA SER A 182 -7.94 -16.83 -5.00
C SER A 182 -7.46 -17.96 -4.11
N ARG A 183 -6.24 -18.44 -4.35
CA ARG A 183 -5.59 -19.50 -3.55
C ARG A 183 -5.37 -19.15 -2.08
N PHE A 184 -5.35 -17.86 -1.73
CA PHE A 184 -5.30 -17.45 -0.32
C PHE A 184 -6.65 -17.50 0.34
N LEU A 185 -7.73 -17.39 -0.45
CA LEU A 185 -9.10 -17.34 0.02
C LEU A 185 -9.68 -18.76 0.14
N ASP A 186 -9.20 -19.68 -0.69
CA ASP A 186 -9.63 -21.08 -0.68
C ASP A 186 -9.50 -21.67 0.73
N PHE A 187 -10.60 -22.28 1.21
CA PHE A 187 -10.68 -22.93 2.53
C PHE A 187 -10.44 -22.01 3.73
N THR A 188 -10.56 -20.68 3.55
CA THR A 188 -10.42 -19.71 4.64
C THR A 188 -11.76 -19.08 5.02
N VAL A 189 -11.75 -18.34 6.14
CA VAL A 189 -12.90 -17.52 6.57
C VAL A 189 -13.16 -16.31 5.66
N LEU A 190 -12.30 -16.08 4.68
CA LEU A 190 -12.37 -15.00 3.71
C LEU A 190 -12.96 -15.47 2.36
N ALA A 191 -13.22 -16.76 2.19
CA ALA A 191 -13.79 -17.28 0.96
C ALA A 191 -15.10 -16.56 0.64
N SER A 192 -15.15 -15.84 -0.47
CA SER A 192 -16.33 -15.10 -0.91
C SER A 192 -16.41 -15.06 -2.43
N GLY A 193 -17.51 -15.56 -2.97
CA GLY A 193 -17.90 -15.29 -4.34
C GLY A 193 -17.10 -16.01 -5.43
N GLU A 194 -17.37 -15.58 -6.65
CA GLU A 194 -16.73 -16.08 -7.86
C GLU A 194 -15.35 -15.45 -8.07
N THR A 195 -14.45 -16.21 -8.70
CA THR A 195 -13.13 -15.68 -9.09
C THR A 195 -13.26 -14.82 -10.34
N ASN A 196 -12.54 -13.68 -10.35
CA ASN A 196 -12.52 -12.76 -11.48
C ASN A 196 -11.14 -12.74 -12.17
N GLN A 197 -10.97 -11.81 -13.13
CA GLN A 197 -9.72 -11.67 -13.89
C GLN A 197 -8.54 -11.24 -12.98
N LEU A 198 -8.78 -10.38 -12.00
CA LEU A 198 -7.75 -9.94 -11.04
C LEU A 198 -7.26 -11.09 -10.19
N HIS A 199 -8.15 -11.91 -9.63
CA HIS A 199 -7.79 -13.14 -8.89
C HIS A 199 -6.91 -14.05 -9.74
N SER A 200 -7.32 -14.31 -11.00
CA SER A 200 -6.58 -15.15 -11.94
C SER A 200 -5.19 -14.59 -12.25
N PHE A 201 -5.06 -13.27 -12.36
CA PHE A 201 -3.77 -12.60 -12.53
C PHE A 201 -2.89 -12.73 -11.29
N LEU A 202 -3.42 -12.47 -10.10
CA LEU A 202 -2.68 -12.59 -8.84
C LEU A 202 -2.23 -14.03 -8.57
N ASP A 203 -3.06 -15.03 -8.91
CA ASP A 203 -2.69 -16.45 -8.82
C ASP A 203 -1.53 -16.79 -9.76
N ARG A 204 -1.52 -16.24 -10.98
CA ARG A 204 -0.43 -16.42 -11.93
C ARG A 204 0.88 -15.81 -11.45
N ILE A 205 0.83 -14.61 -10.86
CA ILE A 205 1.98 -13.98 -10.25
C ILE A 205 2.48 -14.79 -9.05
N LEU A 206 1.59 -15.23 -8.19
CA LEU A 206 1.91 -16.04 -7.00
C LEU A 206 2.75 -17.26 -7.33
N LEU A 207 2.51 -17.91 -8.50
CA LEU A 207 3.26 -19.10 -8.93
C LEU A 207 4.69 -18.80 -9.38
N LYS A 208 4.96 -17.58 -9.86
CA LYS A 208 6.26 -17.19 -10.41
C LYS A 208 7.12 -16.43 -9.40
N LEU A 209 6.49 -15.74 -8.43
CA LEU A 209 7.12 -14.73 -7.61
C LEU A 209 7.86 -15.33 -6.41
N THR A 210 9.09 -14.89 -6.20
CA THR A 210 9.83 -15.11 -4.94
C THR A 210 9.62 -13.90 -4.04
N TYR A 211 9.05 -14.11 -2.84
CA TYR A 211 8.75 -13.04 -1.87
C TYR A 211 8.83 -13.53 -0.43
N GLU A 212 9.00 -12.61 0.52
CA GLU A 212 8.99 -12.91 1.97
C GLU A 212 7.56 -12.95 2.52
N LYS A 213 6.77 -11.88 2.27
CA LYS A 213 5.37 -11.78 2.73
C LYS A 213 4.48 -11.04 1.74
N TRP A 214 3.20 -11.40 1.75
CA TRP A 214 2.11 -10.78 0.99
C TRP A 214 1.06 -10.25 1.96
N PHE A 215 0.78 -8.94 1.86
CA PHE A 215 -0.25 -8.27 2.64
C PHE A 215 -1.34 -7.75 1.72
N PHE A 216 -2.58 -7.86 2.14
CA PHE A 216 -3.74 -7.42 1.35
C PHE A 216 -4.86 -6.89 2.24
N GLY A 217 -5.73 -6.02 1.70
CA GLY A 217 -6.90 -5.42 2.36
C GLY A 217 -8.20 -6.12 2.03
N CYS A 218 -9.20 -5.36 1.57
CA CYS A 218 -10.48 -5.74 0.98
C CYS A 218 -11.47 -6.48 1.90
N TYR A 219 -11.04 -7.41 2.72
CA TYR A 219 -11.92 -8.33 3.46
C TYR A 219 -12.31 -7.85 4.85
N HIS A 220 -11.93 -6.64 5.24
CA HIS A 220 -12.22 -6.02 6.56
C HIS A 220 -11.89 -6.93 7.75
N ARG A 221 -10.76 -7.65 7.66
CA ARG A 221 -10.28 -8.58 8.68
C ARG A 221 -8.79 -8.41 8.94
N ASP A 222 -8.42 -8.53 10.21
CA ASP A 222 -7.03 -8.65 10.64
C ASP A 222 -6.73 -10.11 10.92
N VAL A 223 -6.24 -10.85 9.90
CA VAL A 223 -6.01 -12.30 10.02
C VAL A 223 -4.73 -12.75 9.32
N GLN A 224 -3.94 -13.55 10.04
CA GLN A 224 -2.77 -14.24 9.48
C GLN A 224 -3.23 -15.55 8.85
N LEU A 225 -3.19 -15.67 7.51
CA LEU A 225 -3.62 -16.88 6.80
C LEU A 225 -2.52 -17.94 6.73
N SER A 226 -1.26 -17.50 6.59
CA SER A 226 -0.09 -18.38 6.57
C SER A 226 1.13 -17.63 7.11
N THR A 227 2.29 -18.29 7.16
CA THR A 227 3.55 -17.61 7.52
C THR A 227 3.92 -16.50 6.54
N LYS A 228 3.36 -16.53 5.31
CA LYS A 228 3.68 -15.60 4.22
C LYS A 228 2.55 -14.67 3.82
N SER A 229 1.30 -14.90 4.23
CA SER A 229 0.14 -14.11 3.79
C SER A 229 -0.70 -13.62 4.96
N ARG A 230 -1.08 -12.34 4.91
CA ARG A 230 -1.86 -11.67 5.95
C ARG A 230 -2.87 -10.70 5.35
N CYS A 231 -4.14 -10.85 5.72
CA CYS A 231 -5.17 -9.85 5.54
C CYS A 231 -5.05 -8.77 6.63
N VAL A 232 -5.17 -7.51 6.24
CA VAL A 232 -4.99 -6.35 7.12
C VAL A 232 -6.18 -5.42 6.97
N PHE A 233 -6.76 -5.01 8.08
CA PHE A 233 -7.85 -4.04 8.12
C PHE A 233 -7.52 -2.88 9.08
N CYS A 234 -7.77 -3.07 10.38
CA CYS A 234 -7.55 -2.03 11.40
C CYS A 234 -6.13 -2.03 11.96
N ASP A 235 -5.41 -3.12 11.84
CA ASP A 235 -4.04 -3.22 12.34
C ASP A 235 -3.10 -2.24 11.63
N VAL A 236 -2.10 -1.76 12.38
CA VAL A 236 -0.97 -0.99 11.87
C VAL A 236 0.29 -1.83 12.02
N ILE A 237 0.74 -2.41 10.90
CA ILE A 237 1.89 -3.31 10.85
C ILE A 237 3.16 -2.51 10.57
N CYS A 238 4.18 -2.67 11.41
CA CYS A 238 5.50 -2.09 11.20
C CYS A 238 6.40 -3.10 10.48
N MET A 239 6.93 -2.73 9.30
CA MET A 239 7.74 -3.58 8.44
C MET A 239 9.22 -3.62 8.81
N GLY A 240 9.66 -2.88 9.80
CA GLY A 240 11.05 -2.85 10.25
C GLY A 240 11.32 -3.74 11.46
N ASP A 241 12.46 -4.37 11.47
CA ASP A 241 12.97 -5.20 12.58
C ASP A 241 13.32 -4.35 13.80
N ARG A 242 12.32 -4.03 14.66
CA ARG A 242 12.61 -3.47 15.99
C ARG A 242 13.13 -4.52 17.01
N HIS A 243 13.07 -5.81 16.68
CA HIS A 243 13.48 -6.89 17.60
C HIS A 243 14.96 -7.26 17.53
N ALA A 244 15.69 -6.90 16.48
CA ALA A 244 17.12 -7.24 16.35
C ALA A 244 18.03 -6.47 17.32
N LYS A 245 17.58 -5.39 17.94
CA LYS A 245 18.41 -4.55 18.85
C LYS A 245 18.22 -4.81 20.36
N ARG A 246 17.28 -5.68 20.75
CA ARG A 246 17.07 -6.02 22.19
C ARG A 246 17.79 -7.29 22.69
N ALA A 247 18.48 -8.02 21.80
CA ALA A 247 19.16 -9.26 22.16
C ALA A 247 20.68 -9.13 22.34
N LYS A 248 21.20 -7.90 22.43
CA LYS A 248 22.62 -7.65 22.81
C LYS A 248 22.69 -6.53 23.81
N GLY A 249 22.34 -6.82 25.00
CA GLY A 249 22.52 -5.99 26.19
C GLY A 249 22.44 -6.89 27.40
#